data_1bed9229fc4f47bfc32a6ef9f369af27
#
_entry.id   1bed9229fc4f47bfc32a6ef9f369af27
#
_cell.length_a   1.000
_cell.length_b   1.000
_cell.length_c   1.000
_cell.angle_alpha   90.00
_cell.angle_beta   90.00
_cell.angle_gamma   90.00
#
_symmetry.space_group_name_H-M   'P 1'
#
loop_
_entity.id
_entity.type
_entity.pdbx_description
1 polymer ?
#
loop_
_entity_poly.entity_id
_entity_poly.type
_entity_poly.pdbx_seq_one_letter_code
_entity_poly.pdbx_strand_id
1 'polypeptide(L)'
;EEIPADLAEIAAKYRAELIEAVAEQDDSLLEKFFEGEELTREEIKTCIRKATISNAMVPVVCGTSYRNKGVQKLLDAVIDFMPAPTDVESIKGVDVDTEEEIIRESTDEAPFSALAFKIATDPFVGKLCFFRVYSGTVNAGSTVYNATKGNRERMGRILQMHSNHRQDIETCYAGDIAAAVGLKNTTTGDTLCDEKNPVILESMEFPDPVIRVAIEPKTRAGQEKMGLALAKLAEEDPTFKCYTDEDTGQTIIAGMGELHLEIIVDRLLREFKVEANVGKPQVSF
;
A
#
# COMPACT_ATOMS: atom_id res chain seq x y z
N GLU A 1 1.21 14.95 -32.94
CA GLU A 1 0.08 15.58 -33.68
C GLU A 1 0.21 17.10 -33.55
N GLU A 2 -0.13 17.82 -34.61
CA GLU A 2 -0.17 19.29 -34.59
C GLU A 2 -1.40 19.77 -33.81
N ILE A 3 -1.25 20.90 -33.11
CA ILE A 3 -2.37 21.50 -32.38
C ILE A 3 -3.39 22.02 -33.40
N PRO A 4 -4.68 21.65 -33.30
CA PRO A 4 -5.72 22.20 -34.16
C PRO A 4 -5.73 23.73 -34.13
N ALA A 5 -5.94 24.37 -35.30
CA ALA A 5 -5.83 25.83 -35.44
C ALA A 5 -6.78 26.60 -34.51
N ASP A 6 -7.96 26.06 -34.25
CA ASP A 6 -8.97 26.61 -33.33
C ASP A 6 -8.59 26.51 -31.84
N LEU A 7 -7.62 25.66 -31.49
CA LEU A 7 -7.11 25.49 -30.13
C LEU A 7 -5.70 26.11 -29.94
N ALA A 8 -5.08 26.65 -30.97
CA ALA A 8 -3.69 27.13 -30.92
C ALA A 8 -3.49 28.26 -29.88
N GLU A 9 -4.40 29.23 -29.84
CA GLU A 9 -4.32 30.35 -28.88
C GLU A 9 -4.47 29.91 -27.44
N ILE A 10 -5.46 29.05 -27.14
CA ILE A 10 -5.71 28.56 -25.82
C ILE A 10 -4.58 27.62 -25.34
N ALA A 11 -4.01 26.83 -26.25
CA ALA A 11 -2.87 25.98 -25.97
C ALA A 11 -1.61 26.79 -25.63
N ALA A 12 -1.36 27.88 -26.38
CA ALA A 12 -0.25 28.80 -26.12
C ALA A 12 -0.39 29.46 -24.73
N LYS A 13 -1.60 29.89 -24.38
CA LYS A 13 -1.89 30.48 -23.07
C LYS A 13 -1.54 29.49 -21.92
N TYR A 14 -2.12 28.31 -21.95
CA TYR A 14 -1.87 27.32 -20.88
C TYR A 14 -0.43 26.79 -20.87
N ARG A 15 0.24 26.79 -22.03
CA ARG A 15 1.67 26.46 -22.07
C ARG A 15 2.48 27.53 -21.33
N ALA A 16 2.17 28.82 -21.52
CA ALA A 16 2.83 29.92 -20.83
C ALA A 16 2.62 29.84 -19.31
N GLU A 17 1.37 29.60 -18.87
CA GLU A 17 1.04 29.41 -17.45
C GLU A 17 1.81 28.22 -16.83
N LEU A 18 1.95 27.10 -17.57
CA LEU A 18 2.73 25.95 -17.11
C LEU A 18 4.22 26.31 -16.95
N ILE A 19 4.82 27.01 -17.92
CA ILE A 19 6.23 27.41 -17.88
C ILE A 19 6.50 28.34 -16.69
N GLU A 20 5.62 29.31 -16.46
CA GLU A 20 5.70 30.23 -15.33
C GLU A 20 5.65 29.47 -14.00
N ALA A 21 4.64 28.60 -13.81
CA ALA A 21 4.50 27.79 -12.60
C ALA A 21 5.69 26.86 -12.35
N VAL A 22 6.31 26.32 -13.40
CA VAL A 22 7.52 25.50 -13.31
C VAL A 22 8.73 26.37 -12.95
N ALA A 23 8.90 27.52 -13.58
CA ALA A 23 10.01 28.42 -13.32
C ALA A 23 10.03 28.92 -11.87
N GLU A 24 8.86 29.17 -11.27
CA GLU A 24 8.72 29.57 -9.86
C GLU A 24 9.28 28.56 -8.86
N GLN A 25 9.49 27.30 -9.25
CA GLN A 25 10.00 26.24 -8.38
C GLN A 25 11.53 26.13 -8.33
N ASP A 26 12.25 26.90 -9.17
CA ASP A 26 13.72 26.86 -9.23
C ASP A 26 14.26 28.25 -9.60
N ASP A 27 15.05 28.84 -8.73
CA ASP A 27 15.57 30.20 -8.88
C ASP A 27 16.33 30.41 -10.20
N SER A 28 17.08 29.42 -10.68
CA SER A 28 17.85 29.51 -11.92
C SER A 28 16.94 29.50 -13.16
N LEU A 29 15.83 28.78 -13.10
CA LEU A 29 14.82 28.76 -14.17
C LEU A 29 13.97 30.03 -14.16
N LEU A 30 13.75 30.58 -12.97
CA LEU A 30 13.03 31.85 -12.83
C LEU A 30 13.83 33.01 -13.41
N GLU A 31 15.17 33.07 -13.21
CA GLU A 31 16.05 34.05 -13.86
C GLU A 31 15.97 33.96 -15.39
N LYS A 32 16.12 32.74 -15.96
CA LYS A 32 15.96 32.50 -17.39
C LYS A 32 14.61 32.96 -17.93
N PHE A 33 13.54 32.65 -17.20
CA PHE A 33 12.19 33.06 -17.58
C PHE A 33 12.03 34.60 -17.67
N PHE A 34 12.58 35.32 -16.67
CA PHE A 34 12.56 36.79 -16.68
C PHE A 34 13.46 37.41 -17.76
N GLU A 35 14.54 36.74 -18.12
CA GLU A 35 15.41 37.17 -19.25
C GLU A 35 14.80 36.87 -20.61
N GLY A 36 13.66 36.17 -20.64
CA GLY A 36 12.97 35.81 -21.88
C GLY A 36 13.59 34.64 -22.63
N GLU A 37 14.44 33.85 -21.94
CA GLU A 37 15.01 32.63 -22.50
C GLU A 37 14.00 31.48 -22.47
N GLU A 38 14.01 30.65 -23.52
CA GLU A 38 13.18 29.45 -23.57
C GLU A 38 13.75 28.38 -22.66
N LEU A 39 12.90 27.82 -21.77
CA LEU A 39 13.24 26.64 -20.98
C LEU A 39 13.22 25.39 -21.87
N THR A 40 14.27 24.59 -21.75
CA THR A 40 14.35 23.32 -22.45
C THR A 40 13.37 22.30 -21.85
N ARG A 41 13.01 21.30 -22.65
CA ARG A 41 12.13 20.21 -22.20
C ARG A 41 12.69 19.48 -20.99
N GLU A 42 13.99 19.28 -20.95
CA GLU A 42 14.67 18.57 -19.85
C GLU A 42 14.69 19.40 -18.56
N GLU A 43 14.90 20.70 -18.65
CA GLU A 43 14.80 21.63 -17.51
C GLU A 43 13.39 21.61 -16.92
N ILE A 44 12.35 21.69 -17.76
CA ILE A 44 10.95 21.63 -17.35
C ILE A 44 10.66 20.31 -16.62
N LYS A 45 11.04 19.16 -17.21
CA LYS A 45 10.82 17.84 -16.60
C LYS A 45 11.55 17.68 -15.28
N THR A 46 12.80 18.10 -15.21
CA THR A 46 13.61 18.02 -13.98
C THR A 46 13.00 18.87 -12.87
N CYS A 47 12.51 20.05 -13.21
CA CYS A 47 11.88 20.93 -12.23
C CYS A 47 10.52 20.36 -11.74
N ILE A 48 9.68 19.86 -12.66
CA ILE A 48 8.42 19.20 -12.30
C ILE A 48 8.71 18.00 -11.37
N ARG A 49 9.75 17.19 -11.66
CA ARG A 49 10.13 16.07 -10.80
C ARG A 49 10.52 16.53 -9.41
N LYS A 50 11.39 17.53 -9.28
CA LYS A 50 11.80 18.09 -7.98
C LYS A 50 10.59 18.60 -7.18
N ALA A 51 9.71 19.35 -7.84
CA ALA A 51 8.50 19.89 -7.23
C ALA A 51 7.49 18.81 -6.85
N THR A 52 7.42 17.72 -7.60
CA THR A 52 6.57 16.55 -7.27
C THR A 52 7.12 15.82 -6.05
N ILE A 53 8.43 15.57 -5.97
CA ILE A 53 9.09 14.89 -4.85
C ILE A 53 8.94 15.70 -3.55
N SER A 54 9.04 17.03 -3.63
CA SER A 54 8.85 17.94 -2.49
C SER A 54 7.38 18.23 -2.15
N ASN A 55 6.42 17.64 -2.87
CA ASN A 55 4.98 17.92 -2.76
C ASN A 55 4.58 19.39 -3.02
N ALA A 56 5.41 20.16 -3.73
CA ALA A 56 5.09 21.53 -4.12
C ALA A 56 4.14 21.58 -5.34
N MET A 57 4.20 20.56 -6.20
CA MET A 57 3.34 20.44 -7.39
C MET A 57 2.79 19.02 -7.52
N VAL A 58 1.62 18.92 -8.15
CA VAL A 58 1.03 17.63 -8.56
C VAL A 58 0.88 17.62 -10.08
N PRO A 59 1.66 16.82 -10.83
CA PRO A 59 1.49 16.69 -12.26
C PRO A 59 0.17 16.01 -12.61
N VAL A 60 -0.62 16.62 -13.46
CA VAL A 60 -1.91 16.10 -13.92
C VAL A 60 -1.82 15.77 -15.41
N VAL A 61 -2.14 14.54 -15.77
CA VAL A 61 -2.17 14.06 -17.15
C VAL A 61 -3.56 13.56 -17.50
N CYS A 62 -3.93 13.62 -18.78
CA CYS A 62 -5.21 13.12 -19.25
C CYS A 62 -5.03 12.06 -20.34
N GLY A 63 -6.01 11.16 -20.44
CA GLY A 63 -6.03 10.11 -21.46
C GLY A 63 -7.38 9.42 -21.47
N THR A 64 -7.55 8.51 -22.41
CA THR A 64 -8.72 7.63 -22.45
C THR A 64 -8.27 6.16 -22.51
N SER A 65 -8.07 5.57 -21.35
CA SER A 65 -7.64 4.18 -21.21
C SER A 65 -8.62 3.18 -21.83
N TYR A 66 -9.91 3.50 -21.79
CA TYR A 66 -10.97 2.70 -22.42
C TYR A 66 -10.79 2.59 -23.95
N ARG A 67 -10.19 3.59 -24.59
CA ARG A 67 -9.83 3.60 -26.02
C ARG A 67 -8.35 3.35 -26.27
N ASN A 68 -7.62 2.95 -25.22
CA ASN A 68 -6.16 2.70 -25.25
C ASN A 68 -5.35 3.89 -25.81
N LYS A 69 -5.72 5.13 -25.40
CA LYS A 69 -5.01 6.35 -25.78
C LYS A 69 -4.44 7.04 -24.55
N GLY A 70 -3.20 7.49 -24.65
CA GLY A 70 -2.50 8.21 -23.59
C GLY A 70 -1.90 7.31 -22.50
N VAL A 71 -2.04 5.98 -22.58
CA VAL A 71 -1.52 5.04 -21.56
C VAL A 71 0.00 5.09 -21.48
N GLN A 72 0.71 5.08 -22.63
CA GLN A 72 2.17 5.19 -22.66
C GLN A 72 2.66 6.52 -22.06
N LYS A 73 1.93 7.62 -22.32
CA LYS A 73 2.26 8.93 -21.75
C LYS A 73 2.06 9.01 -20.24
N LEU A 74 1.08 8.28 -19.71
CA LEU A 74 0.91 8.13 -18.27
C LEU A 74 2.08 7.34 -17.66
N LEU A 75 2.51 6.25 -18.30
CA LEU A 75 3.67 5.47 -17.84
C LEU A 75 4.96 6.31 -17.91
N ASP A 76 5.16 7.07 -18.99
CA ASP A 76 6.27 8.02 -19.11
C ASP A 76 6.24 9.04 -17.95
N ALA A 77 5.07 9.59 -17.63
CA ALA A 77 4.92 10.56 -16.54
C ALA A 77 5.22 9.95 -15.16
N VAL A 78 4.87 8.69 -14.92
CA VAL A 78 5.25 7.97 -13.70
C VAL A 78 6.77 7.87 -13.59
N ILE A 79 7.45 7.49 -14.68
CA ILE A 79 8.92 7.38 -14.70
C ILE A 79 9.58 8.75 -14.55
N ASP A 80 9.06 9.76 -15.25
CA ASP A 80 9.64 11.10 -15.27
C ASP A 80 9.47 11.84 -13.93
N PHE A 81 8.34 11.66 -13.22
CA PHE A 81 7.96 12.55 -12.13
C PHE A 81 7.81 11.88 -10.76
N MET A 82 7.52 10.58 -10.68
CA MET A 82 7.36 9.91 -9.39
C MET A 82 8.72 9.61 -8.73
N PRO A 83 8.83 9.72 -7.38
CA PRO A 83 10.06 9.42 -6.68
C PRO A 83 10.41 7.92 -6.74
N ALA A 84 11.69 7.62 -6.94
CA ALA A 84 12.25 6.31 -6.67
C ALA A 84 12.60 6.18 -5.16
N PRO A 85 12.81 4.96 -4.63
CA PRO A 85 13.23 4.78 -3.24
C PRO A 85 14.49 5.56 -2.85
N THR A 86 15.37 5.84 -3.82
CA THR A 86 16.60 6.62 -3.66
C THR A 86 16.41 8.14 -3.72
N ASP A 87 15.26 8.62 -4.15
CA ASP A 87 14.95 10.06 -4.24
C ASP A 87 14.35 10.61 -2.93
N VAL A 88 13.92 9.73 -2.03
CA VAL A 88 13.31 10.11 -0.75
C VAL A 88 14.29 9.90 0.40
N GLU A 89 14.04 10.59 1.50
CA GLU A 89 14.85 10.40 2.71
C GLU A 89 14.80 8.96 3.19
N SER A 90 15.91 8.52 3.81
CA SER A 90 16.00 7.21 4.45
C SER A 90 14.89 7.03 5.48
N ILE A 91 14.36 5.79 5.58
CA ILE A 91 13.25 5.54 6.50
C ILE A 91 13.74 5.65 7.95
N LYS A 92 12.92 6.28 8.78
CA LYS A 92 13.09 6.34 10.21
C LYS A 92 12.34 5.18 10.86
N GLY A 93 12.94 4.63 11.88
CA GLY A 93 12.36 3.62 12.74
C GLY A 93 12.78 3.88 14.18
N VAL A 94 12.33 3.02 15.08
CA VAL A 94 12.61 3.08 16.50
C VAL A 94 13.32 1.79 16.91
N ASP A 95 14.41 1.94 17.67
CA ASP A 95 15.08 0.78 18.29
C ASP A 95 14.15 0.09 19.29
N VAL A 96 14.08 -1.25 19.22
CA VAL A 96 13.16 -2.03 20.03
C VAL A 96 13.48 -1.95 21.53
N ASP A 97 14.75 -1.79 21.87
CA ASP A 97 15.23 -1.86 23.26
C ASP A 97 15.40 -0.47 23.88
N THR A 98 15.87 0.52 23.09
CA THR A 98 16.22 1.87 23.60
C THR A 98 15.17 2.92 23.30
N GLU A 99 14.20 2.64 22.42
CA GLU A 99 13.20 3.58 21.91
C GLU A 99 13.83 4.82 21.20
N GLU A 100 15.09 4.75 20.83
CA GLU A 100 15.77 5.81 20.09
C GLU A 100 15.47 5.73 18.59
N GLU A 101 15.44 6.89 17.93
CA GLU A 101 15.26 6.96 16.48
C GLU A 101 16.44 6.34 15.75
N ILE A 102 16.19 5.41 14.86
CA ILE A 102 17.17 4.79 13.97
C ILE A 102 16.81 5.11 12.52
N ILE A 103 17.85 5.45 11.73
CA ILE A 103 17.70 5.64 10.29
C ILE A 103 18.15 4.36 9.58
N ARG A 104 17.37 3.91 8.61
CA ARG A 104 17.70 2.81 7.69
C ARG A 104 17.86 3.36 6.28
N GLU A 105 19.08 3.30 5.77
CA GLU A 105 19.38 3.73 4.41
C GLU A 105 18.80 2.74 3.40
N SER A 106 18.28 3.25 2.28
CA SER A 106 17.73 2.44 1.20
C SER A 106 18.84 1.85 0.33
N THR A 107 19.65 0.98 0.91
CA THR A 107 20.74 0.25 0.24
C THR A 107 20.67 -1.24 0.53
N ASP A 108 21.21 -2.07 -0.38
CA ASP A 108 21.21 -3.53 -0.23
C ASP A 108 22.17 -4.02 0.85
N GLU A 109 23.19 -3.22 1.19
CA GLU A 109 24.22 -3.51 2.18
C GLU A 109 23.77 -3.20 3.62
N ALA A 110 22.72 -2.40 3.78
CA ALA A 110 22.18 -2.07 5.10
C ALA A 110 21.52 -3.30 5.75
N PRO A 111 21.34 -3.31 7.08
CA PRO A 111 20.57 -4.35 7.75
C PRO A 111 19.15 -4.42 7.19
N PHE A 112 18.65 -5.64 6.95
CA PHE A 112 17.31 -5.86 6.41
C PHE A 112 16.24 -5.24 7.29
N SER A 113 15.35 -4.47 6.67
CA SER A 113 14.09 -4.03 7.26
C SER A 113 13.00 -3.91 6.21
N ALA A 114 11.80 -4.34 6.56
CA ALA A 114 10.62 -4.34 5.68
C ALA A 114 9.34 -4.12 6.49
N LEU A 115 8.35 -3.51 5.86
CA LEU A 115 7.01 -3.33 6.42
C LEU A 115 6.03 -4.28 5.72
N ALA A 116 5.35 -5.10 6.51
CA ALA A 116 4.21 -5.89 6.06
C ALA A 116 2.98 -4.98 5.98
N PHE A 117 2.62 -4.53 4.78
CA PHE A 117 1.60 -3.49 4.62
C PHE A 117 0.22 -4.03 4.23
N LYS A 118 0.13 -5.29 3.82
CA LYS A 118 -1.14 -5.92 3.44
C LYS A 118 -1.10 -7.42 3.57
N ILE A 119 -2.16 -7.97 4.15
CA ILE A 119 -2.43 -9.41 4.12
C ILE A 119 -3.54 -9.68 3.09
N ALA A 120 -3.39 -10.75 2.32
CA ALA A 120 -4.43 -11.24 1.41
C ALA A 120 -4.55 -12.76 1.53
N THR A 121 -5.74 -13.28 1.34
CA THR A 121 -5.99 -14.72 1.27
C THR A 121 -6.07 -15.17 -0.17
N ASP A 122 -5.17 -16.06 -0.55
CA ASP A 122 -5.14 -16.68 -1.87
C ASP A 122 -5.70 -18.10 -1.81
N PRO A 123 -6.59 -18.51 -2.76
CA PRO A 123 -7.21 -19.84 -2.74
C PRO A 123 -6.21 -21.00 -2.86
N PHE A 124 -5.02 -20.75 -3.44
CA PHE A 124 -4.05 -21.80 -3.77
C PHE A 124 -2.85 -21.85 -2.80
N VAL A 125 -2.37 -20.69 -2.40
CA VAL A 125 -1.18 -20.59 -1.51
C VAL A 125 -1.52 -20.19 -0.08
N GLY A 126 -2.78 -19.87 0.19
CA GLY A 126 -3.23 -19.46 1.50
C GLY A 126 -2.89 -17.99 1.81
N LYS A 127 -2.31 -17.74 2.99
CA LYS A 127 -1.97 -16.39 3.43
C LYS A 127 -0.79 -15.83 2.64
N LEU A 128 -1.03 -14.70 1.97
CA LEU A 128 -0.03 -13.86 1.32
C LEU A 128 0.22 -12.62 2.18
N CYS A 129 1.46 -12.36 2.52
CA CYS A 129 1.89 -11.15 3.21
C CYS A 129 2.64 -10.26 2.22
N PHE A 130 2.03 -9.16 1.80
CA PHE A 130 2.70 -8.16 0.98
C PHE A 130 3.59 -7.29 1.86
N PHE A 131 4.84 -7.14 1.46
CA PHE A 131 5.82 -6.35 2.19
C PHE A 131 6.65 -5.49 1.25
N ARG A 132 7.12 -4.35 1.78
CA ARG A 132 8.10 -3.48 1.12
C ARG A 132 9.42 -3.55 1.88
N VAL A 133 10.49 -3.81 1.15
CA VAL A 133 11.85 -3.74 1.68
C VAL A 133 12.30 -2.27 1.70
N TYR A 134 12.66 -1.77 2.86
CA TYR A 134 13.17 -0.41 3.01
C TYR A 134 14.70 -0.36 3.07
N SER A 135 15.32 -1.41 3.58
CA SER A 135 16.79 -1.55 3.63
C SER A 135 17.21 -3.00 3.57
N GLY A 136 18.41 -3.25 3.09
CA GLY A 136 19.01 -4.57 3.01
C GLY A 136 18.32 -5.48 2.01
N THR A 137 18.61 -6.77 2.13
CA THR A 137 18.08 -7.82 1.27
C THR A 137 17.50 -8.98 2.08
N VAL A 138 16.56 -9.72 1.50
CA VAL A 138 15.99 -10.92 2.10
C VAL A 138 15.87 -12.05 1.07
N ASN A 139 16.21 -13.27 1.49
CA ASN A 139 16.16 -14.44 0.63
C ASN A 139 14.96 -15.35 0.99
N ALA A 140 14.40 -15.98 -0.01
CA ALA A 140 13.41 -17.05 0.18
C ALA A 140 14.00 -18.18 1.05
N GLY A 141 13.18 -18.71 1.97
CA GLY A 141 13.61 -19.74 2.91
C GLY A 141 14.37 -19.23 4.14
N SER A 142 14.73 -17.95 4.20
CA SER A 142 15.43 -17.37 5.35
C SER A 142 14.51 -17.16 6.56
N THR A 143 15.11 -16.96 7.71
CA THR A 143 14.42 -16.56 8.95
C THR A 143 14.54 -15.07 9.12
N VAL A 144 13.43 -14.41 9.40
CA VAL A 144 13.35 -12.98 9.71
C VAL A 144 12.78 -12.78 11.12
N TYR A 145 13.07 -11.65 11.71
CA TYR A 145 12.55 -11.25 13.00
C TYR A 145 11.36 -10.30 12.82
N ASN A 146 10.20 -10.64 13.37
CA ASN A 146 9.06 -9.74 13.49
C ASN A 146 9.27 -8.90 14.75
N ALA A 147 9.77 -7.69 14.58
CA ALA A 147 10.10 -6.80 15.69
C ALA A 147 8.85 -6.31 16.45
N THR A 148 7.74 -6.15 15.77
CA THR A 148 6.47 -5.71 16.38
C THR A 148 5.91 -6.76 17.36
N LYS A 149 6.10 -8.05 17.07
CA LYS A 149 5.58 -9.16 17.89
C LYS A 149 6.66 -9.90 18.70
N GLY A 150 7.92 -9.54 18.51
CA GLY A 150 9.02 -10.15 19.25
C GLY A 150 9.27 -11.62 18.93
N ASN A 151 9.00 -12.08 17.70
CA ASN A 151 9.16 -13.47 17.33
C ASN A 151 9.85 -13.67 15.98
N ARG A 152 10.48 -14.82 15.81
CA ARG A 152 11.09 -15.25 14.54
C ARG A 152 10.04 -15.90 13.65
N GLU A 153 10.09 -15.60 12.37
CA GLU A 153 9.28 -16.24 11.34
C GLU A 153 10.11 -16.68 10.15
N ARG A 154 9.67 -17.73 9.49
CA ARG A 154 10.31 -18.20 8.27
C ARG A 154 9.64 -17.57 7.05
N MET A 155 10.41 -16.83 6.27
CA MET A 155 10.01 -16.37 4.95
C MET A 155 10.12 -17.53 3.97
N GLY A 156 9.03 -18.28 3.74
CA GLY A 156 9.04 -19.50 2.95
C GLY A 156 9.36 -19.22 1.46
N ARG A 157 8.36 -18.88 0.69
CA ARG A 157 8.49 -18.43 -0.69
C ARG A 157 8.32 -16.94 -0.76
N ILE A 158 9.05 -16.32 -1.70
CA ILE A 158 8.84 -14.91 -2.05
C ILE A 158 8.31 -14.87 -3.48
N LEU A 159 7.24 -14.12 -3.68
CA LEU A 159 6.53 -14.02 -4.94
C LEU A 159 6.57 -12.57 -5.45
N GLN A 160 7.00 -12.38 -6.68
CA GLN A 160 6.70 -11.16 -7.42
C GLN A 160 5.30 -11.28 -8.00
N MET A 161 4.44 -10.32 -7.65
CA MET A 161 3.05 -10.32 -8.07
C MET A 161 2.86 -9.38 -9.26
N HIS A 162 2.23 -9.88 -10.31
CA HIS A 162 1.84 -9.09 -11.47
C HIS A 162 0.40 -9.44 -11.83
N SER A 163 -0.56 -8.58 -11.47
CA SER A 163 -1.98 -8.89 -11.55
C SER A 163 -2.31 -10.15 -10.74
N ASN A 164 -2.85 -11.20 -11.37
CA ASN A 164 -3.08 -12.52 -10.79
C ASN A 164 -1.95 -13.54 -11.07
N HIS A 165 -0.88 -13.12 -11.72
CA HIS A 165 0.30 -13.96 -11.96
C HIS A 165 1.26 -13.88 -10.78
N ARG A 166 1.84 -15.04 -10.45
CA ARG A 166 2.81 -15.22 -9.38
C ARG A 166 4.09 -15.77 -9.97
N GLN A 167 5.18 -15.10 -9.69
CA GLN A 167 6.50 -15.55 -10.06
C GLN A 167 7.35 -15.72 -8.81
N ASP A 168 7.90 -16.91 -8.59
CA ASP A 168 8.85 -17.12 -7.50
C ASP A 168 10.12 -16.33 -7.76
N ILE A 169 10.61 -15.66 -6.73
CA ILE A 169 11.90 -14.97 -6.73
C ILE A 169 12.73 -15.43 -5.53
N GLU A 170 14.03 -15.46 -5.70
CA GLU A 170 14.96 -15.94 -4.67
C GLU A 170 15.32 -14.84 -3.67
N THR A 171 15.45 -13.62 -4.14
CA THR A 171 15.91 -12.46 -3.34
C THR A 171 15.05 -11.24 -3.62
N CYS A 172 14.76 -10.48 -2.55
CA CYS A 172 14.24 -9.11 -2.62
C CYS A 172 15.31 -8.14 -2.17
N TYR A 173 15.37 -7.00 -2.82
CA TYR A 173 16.33 -5.93 -2.61
C TYR A 173 15.67 -4.68 -2.00
N ALA A 174 16.50 -3.75 -1.52
CA ALA A 174 16.01 -2.48 -1.00
C ALA A 174 15.14 -1.73 -2.03
N GLY A 175 13.94 -1.34 -1.63
CA GLY A 175 12.94 -0.68 -2.48
C GLY A 175 11.94 -1.62 -3.14
N ASP A 176 12.18 -2.93 -3.15
CA ASP A 176 11.26 -3.91 -3.73
C ASP A 176 9.96 -4.06 -2.94
N ILE A 177 8.91 -4.40 -3.67
CA ILE A 177 7.62 -4.85 -3.12
C ILE A 177 7.39 -6.29 -3.60
N ALA A 178 7.13 -7.19 -2.67
CA ALA A 178 6.86 -8.59 -2.95
C ALA A 178 5.81 -9.17 -2.00
N ALA A 179 5.43 -10.42 -2.21
CA ALA A 179 4.55 -11.16 -1.33
C ALA A 179 5.25 -12.38 -0.76
N ALA A 180 5.17 -12.57 0.55
CA ALA A 180 5.72 -13.74 1.24
C ALA A 180 4.63 -14.77 1.54
N VAL A 181 4.99 -16.03 1.38
CA VAL A 181 4.22 -17.19 1.83
C VAL A 181 4.94 -17.83 3.02
N GLY A 182 4.21 -18.18 4.06
CA GLY A 182 4.77 -18.88 5.20
C GLY A 182 4.90 -18.05 6.49
N LEU A 183 4.67 -16.75 6.43
CA LEU A 183 4.58 -15.89 7.62
C LEU A 183 3.25 -16.14 8.33
N LYS A 184 3.28 -16.88 9.45
CA LYS A 184 2.07 -17.33 10.14
C LYS A 184 1.47 -16.27 11.06
N ASN A 185 2.33 -15.57 11.81
CA ASN A 185 1.92 -14.64 12.84
C ASN A 185 1.97 -13.17 12.40
N THR A 186 2.63 -12.88 11.29
CA THR A 186 2.73 -11.51 10.75
C THR A 186 1.37 -11.00 10.32
N THR A 187 1.05 -9.77 10.73
CA THR A 187 -0.17 -9.05 10.37
C THR A 187 0.17 -7.72 9.69
N THR A 188 -0.84 -7.05 9.16
CA THR A 188 -0.67 -5.74 8.52
C THR A 188 -0.13 -4.71 9.53
N GLY A 189 0.93 -4.00 9.16
CA GLY A 189 1.62 -3.03 10.02
C GLY A 189 2.84 -3.59 10.76
N ASP A 190 3.08 -4.91 10.73
CA ASP A 190 4.25 -5.49 11.38
C ASP A 190 5.55 -5.15 10.64
N THR A 191 6.62 -4.95 11.39
CA THR A 191 7.97 -4.80 10.87
C THR A 191 8.72 -6.12 10.88
N LEU A 192 9.28 -6.49 9.73
CA LEU A 192 10.19 -7.63 9.56
C LEU A 192 11.61 -7.09 9.40
N CYS A 193 12.57 -7.63 10.14
CA CYS A 193 13.94 -7.12 10.12
C CYS A 193 14.98 -8.23 10.38
N ASP A 194 16.25 -7.82 10.31
CA ASP A 194 17.37 -8.62 10.83
C ASP A 194 17.33 -8.62 12.36
N GLU A 195 17.37 -9.80 12.97
CA GLU A 195 17.31 -9.96 14.43
C GLU A 195 18.49 -9.30 15.17
N LYS A 196 19.65 -9.20 14.53
CA LYS A 196 20.84 -8.58 15.14
C LYS A 196 20.77 -7.05 15.14
N ASN A 197 19.92 -6.51 14.30
CA ASN A 197 19.73 -5.07 14.13
C ASN A 197 18.22 -4.76 14.16
N PRO A 198 17.53 -5.02 15.28
CA PRO A 198 16.09 -4.88 15.37
C PRO A 198 15.67 -3.42 15.20
N VAL A 199 14.57 -3.20 14.53
CA VAL A 199 13.96 -1.88 14.32
C VAL A 199 12.46 -2.06 14.18
N ILE A 200 11.69 -1.13 14.70
CA ILE A 200 10.27 -0.97 14.38
C ILE A 200 10.16 0.23 13.45
N LEU A 201 9.73 -0.01 12.22
CA LEU A 201 9.40 1.05 11.29
C LEU A 201 8.10 1.74 11.73
N GLU A 202 7.78 2.87 11.13
CA GLU A 202 6.55 3.61 11.44
C GLU A 202 5.34 2.66 11.42
N SER A 203 4.63 2.60 12.55
CA SER A 203 3.46 1.74 12.69
C SER A 203 2.28 2.36 11.96
N MET A 204 1.53 1.51 11.23
CA MET A 204 0.27 1.92 10.61
C MET A 204 -0.81 2.01 11.69
N GLU A 205 -1.43 3.19 11.83
CA GLU A 205 -2.59 3.36 12.70
C GLU A 205 -3.87 3.12 11.91
N PHE A 206 -4.73 2.24 12.44
CA PHE A 206 -6.02 1.93 11.85
C PHE A 206 -7.14 2.48 12.71
N PRO A 207 -8.15 3.16 12.11
CA PRO A 207 -9.28 3.67 12.87
C PRO A 207 -10.13 2.52 13.44
N ASP A 208 -10.71 2.75 14.59
CA ASP A 208 -11.63 1.81 15.19
C ASP A 208 -12.96 1.74 14.42
N PRO A 209 -13.60 0.55 14.34
CA PRO A 209 -14.89 0.39 13.71
C PRO A 209 -15.97 1.27 14.33
N VAL A 210 -16.81 1.87 13.48
CA VAL A 210 -17.86 2.83 13.91
C VAL A 210 -19.25 2.24 13.93
N ILE A 211 -19.50 1.13 13.21
CA ILE A 211 -20.80 0.44 13.22
C ILE A 211 -20.65 -1.04 13.50
N ARG A 212 -21.72 -1.63 14.04
CA ARG A 212 -21.79 -3.05 14.42
C ARG A 212 -23.10 -3.65 13.95
N VAL A 213 -23.04 -4.90 13.50
CA VAL A 213 -24.21 -5.72 13.16
C VAL A 213 -24.02 -7.14 13.68
N ALA A 214 -25.10 -7.82 14.01
CA ALA A 214 -25.10 -9.23 14.31
C ALA A 214 -25.14 -10.04 13.02
N ILE A 215 -24.40 -11.14 12.97
CA ILE A 215 -24.38 -12.05 11.81
C ILE A 215 -24.58 -13.47 12.26
N GLU A 216 -25.46 -14.18 11.55
CA GLU A 216 -25.78 -15.59 11.84
C GLU A 216 -25.75 -16.40 10.55
N PRO A 217 -25.14 -17.60 10.54
CA PRO A 217 -25.20 -18.46 9.38
C PRO A 217 -26.62 -19.00 9.18
N LYS A 218 -27.07 -19.11 7.92
CA LYS A 218 -28.39 -19.68 7.65
C LYS A 218 -28.53 -21.17 8.01
N THR A 219 -27.41 -21.88 8.15
CA THR A 219 -27.39 -23.30 8.47
C THR A 219 -26.41 -23.59 9.59
N ARG A 220 -26.68 -24.60 10.42
CA ARG A 220 -25.75 -25.04 11.48
C ARG A 220 -24.39 -25.48 10.94
N ALA A 221 -24.35 -26.13 9.79
CA ALA A 221 -23.11 -26.53 9.13
C ALA A 221 -22.27 -25.31 8.64
N GLY A 222 -22.91 -24.16 8.47
CA GLY A 222 -22.25 -22.90 8.13
C GLY A 222 -21.51 -22.22 9.28
N GLN A 223 -21.78 -22.59 10.54
CA GLN A 223 -21.23 -21.88 11.70
C GLN A 223 -19.69 -21.92 11.76
N GLU A 224 -19.11 -23.11 11.67
CA GLU A 224 -17.65 -23.28 11.69
C GLU A 224 -17.00 -22.61 10.48
N LYS A 225 -17.61 -22.81 9.31
CA LYS A 225 -17.14 -22.21 8.06
C LYS A 225 -17.18 -20.68 8.09
N MET A 226 -18.25 -20.11 8.67
CA MET A 226 -18.38 -18.67 8.88
C MET A 226 -17.30 -18.14 9.81
N GLY A 227 -17.04 -18.80 10.93
CA GLY A 227 -15.99 -18.41 11.87
C GLY A 227 -14.60 -18.36 11.22
N LEU A 228 -14.24 -19.39 10.45
CA LEU A 228 -12.98 -19.43 9.70
C LEU A 228 -12.90 -18.33 8.63
N ALA A 229 -13.99 -18.08 7.93
CA ALA A 229 -14.05 -17.04 6.89
C ALA A 229 -13.92 -15.63 7.49
N LEU A 230 -14.64 -15.37 8.59
CA LEU A 230 -14.55 -14.08 9.30
C LEU A 230 -13.16 -13.83 9.87
N ALA A 231 -12.51 -14.86 10.42
CA ALA A 231 -11.13 -14.74 10.90
C ALA A 231 -10.16 -14.36 9.78
N LYS A 232 -10.28 -14.98 8.60
CA LYS A 232 -9.47 -14.62 7.42
C LYS A 232 -9.72 -13.18 6.95
N LEU A 233 -10.98 -12.75 6.90
CA LEU A 233 -11.33 -11.38 6.52
C LEU A 233 -10.79 -10.36 7.51
N ALA A 234 -10.78 -10.67 8.81
CA ALA A 234 -10.20 -9.82 9.85
C ALA A 234 -8.67 -9.75 9.77
N GLU A 235 -8.00 -10.82 9.32
CA GLU A 235 -6.55 -10.78 9.04
C GLU A 235 -6.20 -9.89 7.84
N GLU A 236 -7.08 -9.82 6.84
CA GLU A 236 -6.88 -8.99 5.64
C GLU A 236 -7.13 -7.51 5.89
N ASP A 237 -8.10 -7.20 6.74
CA ASP A 237 -8.58 -5.83 6.98
C ASP A 237 -8.53 -5.49 8.48
N PRO A 238 -7.53 -4.70 8.91
CA PRO A 238 -7.38 -4.30 10.31
C PRO A 238 -8.53 -3.43 10.85
N THR A 239 -9.32 -2.80 9.96
CA THR A 239 -10.49 -1.99 10.33
C THR A 239 -11.76 -2.82 10.50
N PHE A 240 -11.71 -4.10 10.14
CA PHE A 240 -12.79 -5.06 10.35
C PHE A 240 -12.52 -5.89 11.59
N LYS A 241 -13.48 -5.97 12.49
CA LYS A 241 -13.42 -6.80 13.69
C LYS A 241 -14.61 -7.77 13.74
N CYS A 242 -14.36 -8.97 14.23
CA CYS A 242 -15.42 -9.93 14.53
C CYS A 242 -15.18 -10.55 15.90
N TYR A 243 -16.25 -10.71 16.68
CA TYR A 243 -16.19 -11.28 18.01
C TYR A 243 -17.56 -11.88 18.40
N THR A 244 -17.56 -12.72 19.41
CA THR A 244 -18.80 -13.21 20.02
C THR A 244 -19.12 -12.33 21.21
N ASP A 245 -20.31 -11.78 21.25
CA ASP A 245 -20.81 -11.03 22.38
C ASP A 245 -21.06 -11.98 23.55
N GLU A 246 -20.47 -11.72 24.71
CA GLU A 246 -20.49 -12.63 25.87
C GLU A 246 -21.88 -12.72 26.52
N ASP A 247 -22.65 -11.62 26.47
CA ASP A 247 -23.97 -11.55 27.12
C ASP A 247 -25.05 -12.22 26.24
N THR A 248 -25.00 -12.00 24.94
CA THR A 248 -26.05 -12.46 24.00
C THR A 248 -25.68 -13.73 23.25
N GLY A 249 -24.39 -14.08 23.23
CA GLY A 249 -23.86 -15.20 22.44
C GLY A 249 -23.88 -14.96 20.93
N GLN A 250 -24.24 -13.76 20.47
CA GLN A 250 -24.29 -13.41 19.06
C GLN A 250 -22.90 -13.19 18.48
N THR A 251 -22.69 -13.60 17.24
CA THR A 251 -21.51 -13.19 16.48
C THR A 251 -21.72 -11.77 15.95
N ILE A 252 -20.85 -10.86 16.35
CA ILE A 252 -20.87 -9.45 15.96
C ILE A 252 -19.75 -9.19 14.96
N ILE A 253 -20.07 -8.48 13.90
CA ILE A 253 -19.10 -7.90 12.96
C ILE A 253 -19.16 -6.38 13.06
N ALA A 254 -17.98 -5.75 13.05
CA ALA A 254 -17.83 -4.32 13.18
C ALA A 254 -16.93 -3.77 12.06
N GLY A 255 -17.26 -2.61 11.53
CA GLY A 255 -16.55 -1.99 10.41
C GLY A 255 -16.75 -0.47 10.33
N MET A 256 -16.18 0.11 9.30
CA MET A 256 -16.11 1.56 9.10
C MET A 256 -17.42 2.19 8.57
N GLY A 257 -18.35 1.38 8.12
CA GLY A 257 -19.61 1.85 7.57
C GLY A 257 -20.48 0.72 7.02
N GLU A 258 -21.72 1.06 6.68
CA GLU A 258 -22.71 0.11 6.18
C GLU A 258 -22.20 -0.62 4.92
N LEU A 259 -21.72 0.14 3.93
CA LEU A 259 -21.16 -0.42 2.70
C LEU A 259 -19.98 -1.36 2.98
N HIS A 260 -19.12 -1.04 3.94
CA HIS A 260 -17.99 -1.90 4.32
C HIS A 260 -18.49 -3.27 4.79
N LEU A 261 -19.47 -3.31 5.69
CA LEU A 261 -20.03 -4.56 6.19
C LEU A 261 -20.84 -5.32 5.14
N GLU A 262 -21.54 -4.62 4.25
CA GLU A 262 -22.24 -5.24 3.11
C GLU A 262 -21.24 -5.96 2.19
N ILE A 263 -20.09 -5.34 1.89
CA ILE A 263 -19.02 -5.97 1.09
C ILE A 263 -18.45 -7.19 1.81
N ILE A 264 -18.24 -7.15 3.12
CA ILE A 264 -17.77 -8.30 3.90
C ILE A 264 -18.78 -9.47 3.80
N VAL A 265 -20.06 -9.21 3.96
CA VAL A 265 -21.13 -10.22 3.84
C VAL A 265 -21.21 -10.80 2.43
N ASP A 266 -21.08 -9.96 1.41
CA ASP A 266 -21.03 -10.38 0.01
C ASP A 266 -19.79 -11.26 -0.27
N ARG A 267 -18.64 -10.92 0.28
CA ARG A 267 -17.41 -11.74 0.20
C ARG A 267 -17.58 -13.09 0.90
N LEU A 268 -18.26 -13.16 2.06
CA LEU A 268 -18.60 -14.43 2.71
C LEU A 268 -19.37 -15.36 1.76
N LEU A 269 -20.34 -14.82 1.03
CA LEU A 269 -21.11 -15.59 0.07
C LEU A 269 -20.29 -15.98 -1.16
N ARG A 270 -19.63 -15.00 -1.81
CA ARG A 270 -18.94 -15.22 -3.09
C ARG A 270 -17.67 -16.04 -2.97
N GLU A 271 -16.83 -15.71 -2.01
CA GLU A 271 -15.50 -16.31 -1.86
C GLU A 271 -15.53 -17.57 -0.98
N PHE A 272 -16.28 -17.53 0.13
CA PHE A 272 -16.30 -18.61 1.13
C PHE A 272 -17.52 -19.51 1.03
N LYS A 273 -18.51 -19.18 0.19
CA LYS A 273 -19.75 -19.94 0.03
C LYS A 273 -20.51 -20.12 1.36
N VAL A 274 -20.56 -19.08 2.17
CA VAL A 274 -21.30 -19.00 3.42
C VAL A 274 -22.44 -18.02 3.27
N GLU A 275 -23.68 -18.52 3.43
CA GLU A 275 -24.87 -17.68 3.50
C GLU A 275 -25.12 -17.27 4.95
N ALA A 276 -25.34 -15.99 5.18
CA ALA A 276 -25.57 -15.43 6.50
C ALA A 276 -26.76 -14.46 6.50
N ASN A 277 -27.43 -14.35 7.64
CA ASN A 277 -28.40 -13.31 7.93
C ASN A 277 -27.72 -12.22 8.75
N VAL A 278 -28.05 -10.97 8.44
CA VAL A 278 -27.54 -9.79 9.14
C VAL A 278 -28.69 -9.11 9.85
N GLY A 279 -28.47 -8.70 11.09
CA GLY A 279 -29.48 -8.05 11.92
C GLY A 279 -28.87 -7.05 12.91
N LYS A 280 -29.73 -6.38 13.66
CA LYS A 280 -29.27 -5.51 14.74
C LYS A 280 -28.79 -6.37 15.93
N PRO A 281 -27.69 -5.97 16.60
CA PRO A 281 -27.27 -6.60 17.83
C PRO A 281 -28.37 -6.55 18.89
N GLN A 282 -28.50 -7.61 19.66
CA GLN A 282 -29.38 -7.61 20.83
C GLN A 282 -28.76 -6.75 21.94
N VAL A 283 -29.62 -6.13 22.73
CA VAL A 283 -29.20 -5.37 23.91
C VAL A 283 -29.51 -6.23 25.13
N SER A 284 -28.50 -6.47 25.95
CA SER A 284 -28.65 -7.08 27.26
C SER A 284 -29.13 -6.00 28.24
N PHE A 285 -30.15 -6.33 29.03
CA PHE A 285 -30.71 -5.45 30.07
C PHE A 285 -30.34 -5.97 31.47
#